data_6fcc74168d621717d2b67485041468fa
#
_entry.id   6fcc74168d621717d2b67485041468fa
#
_cell.length_a   1.000
_cell.length_b   1.000
_cell.length_c   1.000
_cell.angle_alpha   90.00
_cell.angle_beta   90.00
_cell.angle_gamma   90.00
#
_symmetry.space_group_name_H-M   'P 1'
#
loop_
_entity.id
_entity.type
_entity.pdbx_description
1 polymer ?
#
loop_
_entity_poly.entity_id
_entity_poly.type
_entity_poly.pdbx_seq_one_letter_code
_entity_poly.pdbx_strand_id
1 'polypeptide(L)'
;MLLIFSISIFSMWIFYILFDQHYALDKPNKRKKHDYSVSQIGGLVFGPLLLFITWWLGLAPQWYIIGGGVSILLGTVDDNRHVPWQIKFIIQLALAAYLSILFWGRFEAITFYNLLFPISQFELLGIFLFWFIGIYNSVNLLDGLDGLAGGFMLLLCLGLGLSGSGSFATLNLMCSVILLGFLVFNQRPAKLFMGDAGSLFLGFHTAVLPLLFLIQTPTTASLNMTPFVLLASYLVADTTRVFFTRLTAKKNPMTADTIHFHHLILKQSGSYLSSIGSILFITLLSVIGAVFSFHLELSTNIMLVHLTLLLLFILTPLVQTYVPMITNVVGPLYKWQKDTQKTSPLLFRTIYMAALFIGLIFSLSFYCNLSIISWQHGLAVILLLIFIFFYRKDKIAKYVIQLGVVLFFAELYWNTELGINTKLFTIFLLISYLVFTLEKRFGCNISKFSTLDLLLILITFGGVTITLLGFPVSIWFFLTMLSLWFGTSFLLSRTIFLFHR
;
A
#
# COMPACT_ATOMS: atom_id res chain seq x y z
N MET A 1 13.84 7.43 6.34
CA MET A 1 12.77 7.10 5.37
C MET A 1 13.03 7.70 4.00
N LEU A 2 13.35 9.00 3.91
CA LEU A 2 13.63 9.66 2.61
C LEU A 2 14.76 8.98 1.83
N LEU A 3 15.85 8.58 2.50
CA LEU A 3 16.96 7.86 1.87
C LEU A 3 16.52 6.51 1.29
N ILE A 4 15.73 5.74 2.04
CA ILE A 4 15.21 4.44 1.57
C ILE A 4 14.31 4.62 0.35
N PHE A 5 13.43 5.62 0.37
CA PHE A 5 12.62 5.99 -0.79
C PHE A 5 13.47 6.33 -2.02
N SER A 6 14.52 7.17 -1.82
CA SER A 6 15.41 7.59 -2.89
C SER A 6 16.18 6.41 -3.48
N ILE A 7 16.67 5.50 -2.63
CA ILE A 7 17.33 4.26 -3.07
C ILE A 7 16.33 3.38 -3.83
N SER A 8 15.08 3.25 -3.35
CA SER A 8 14.05 2.46 -4.03
C SER A 8 13.77 3.01 -5.44
N ILE A 9 13.53 4.31 -5.56
CA ILE A 9 13.30 4.98 -6.85
C ILE A 9 14.49 4.78 -7.79
N PHE A 10 15.70 5.02 -7.28
CA PHE A 10 16.92 4.95 -8.08
C PHE A 10 17.19 3.52 -8.55
N SER A 11 17.01 2.53 -7.69
CA SER A 11 17.13 1.11 -8.04
C SER A 11 16.07 0.70 -9.08
N MET A 12 14.80 1.08 -8.90
CA MET A 12 13.73 0.83 -9.88
C MET A 12 14.09 1.43 -11.25
N TRP A 13 14.60 2.66 -11.25
CA TRP A 13 14.99 3.36 -12.45
C TRP A 13 16.14 2.69 -13.19
N ILE A 14 17.21 2.32 -12.48
CA ILE A 14 18.36 1.61 -13.08
C ILE A 14 17.89 0.29 -13.71
N PHE A 15 17.14 -0.52 -12.96
CA PHE A 15 16.66 -1.81 -13.46
C PHE A 15 15.69 -1.62 -14.64
N TYR A 16 14.84 -0.59 -14.61
CA TYR A 16 13.99 -0.24 -15.74
C TYR A 16 14.81 0.03 -17.00
N ILE A 17 15.86 0.86 -16.93
CA ILE A 17 16.72 1.16 -18.09
C ILE A 17 17.44 -0.09 -18.60
N LEU A 18 17.96 -0.92 -17.70
CA LEU A 18 18.78 -2.07 -18.08
C LEU A 18 17.96 -3.24 -18.64
N PHE A 19 16.71 -3.40 -18.21
CA PHE A 19 15.94 -4.62 -18.46
C PHE A 19 14.56 -4.42 -19.11
N ASP A 20 14.09 -3.19 -19.34
CA ASP A 20 12.74 -2.88 -19.83
C ASP A 20 12.36 -3.63 -21.12
N GLN A 21 13.32 -3.92 -21.99
CA GLN A 21 13.04 -4.57 -23.27
C GLN A 21 13.44 -6.06 -23.33
N HIS A 22 14.01 -6.60 -22.25
CA HIS A 22 14.72 -7.89 -22.34
C HIS A 22 14.30 -8.92 -21.28
N TYR A 23 13.62 -8.51 -20.21
CA TYR A 23 13.34 -9.41 -19.10
C TYR A 23 11.82 -9.53 -18.82
N ALA A 24 11.35 -10.78 -18.72
CA ALA A 24 9.99 -11.15 -18.25
C ALA A 24 8.90 -10.19 -18.76
N LEU A 25 8.83 -10.00 -20.08
CA LEU A 25 7.88 -9.08 -20.68
C LEU A 25 6.46 -9.65 -20.64
N ASP A 26 5.57 -8.99 -19.93
CA ASP A 26 4.14 -9.26 -20.00
C ASP A 26 3.56 -8.72 -21.29
N LYS A 27 3.31 -9.62 -22.26
CA LYS A 27 2.77 -9.26 -23.57
C LYS A 27 1.25 -9.12 -23.54
N PRO A 28 0.69 -8.14 -24.29
CA PRO A 28 -0.76 -8.02 -24.43
C PRO A 28 -1.40 -9.32 -24.89
N ASN A 29 -2.53 -9.69 -24.28
CA ASN A 29 -3.37 -10.78 -24.73
C ASN A 29 -4.85 -10.47 -24.50
N LYS A 30 -5.79 -11.33 -24.98
CA LYS A 30 -7.25 -11.09 -24.90
C LYS A 30 -7.79 -10.90 -23.47
N ARG A 31 -7.05 -11.31 -22.42
CA ARG A 31 -7.45 -11.15 -21.00
C ARG A 31 -6.83 -9.91 -20.36
N LYS A 32 -5.68 -9.44 -20.87
CA LYS A 32 -4.91 -8.33 -20.30
C LYS A 32 -5.38 -7.01 -20.85
N LYS A 33 -5.37 -5.97 -20.02
CA LYS A 33 -5.95 -4.65 -20.33
C LYS A 33 -4.90 -3.58 -20.67
N HIS A 34 -3.69 -4.00 -21.01
CA HIS A 34 -2.64 -3.11 -21.51
C HIS A 34 -2.36 -3.41 -23.00
N ASP A 35 -2.07 -2.36 -23.75
CA ASP A 35 -1.86 -2.41 -25.20
C ASP A 35 -0.38 -2.52 -25.59
N TYR A 36 0.53 -2.58 -24.61
CA TYR A 36 1.97 -2.64 -24.78
C TYR A 36 2.61 -3.64 -23.81
N SER A 37 3.82 -4.11 -24.14
CA SER A 37 4.56 -5.01 -23.25
C SER A 37 5.10 -4.24 -22.04
N VAL A 38 4.96 -4.78 -20.83
CA VAL A 38 5.45 -4.20 -19.58
C VAL A 38 6.37 -5.21 -18.90
N SER A 39 7.50 -4.74 -18.39
CA SER A 39 8.46 -5.58 -17.69
C SER A 39 8.01 -5.92 -16.27
N GLN A 40 8.16 -7.17 -15.86
CA GLN A 40 7.77 -7.72 -14.54
C GLN A 40 8.92 -7.70 -13.53
N ILE A 41 9.83 -6.72 -13.60
CA ILE A 41 11.02 -6.66 -12.75
C ILE A 41 10.81 -5.98 -11.40
N GLY A 42 9.65 -5.37 -11.16
CA GLY A 42 9.41 -4.61 -9.92
C GLY A 42 9.73 -5.40 -8.66
N GLY A 43 9.24 -6.64 -8.57
CA GLY A 43 9.49 -7.54 -7.44
C GLY A 43 10.94 -7.92 -7.25
N LEU A 44 11.69 -8.07 -8.33
CA LEU A 44 13.13 -8.32 -8.31
C LEU A 44 13.95 -7.14 -7.79
N VAL A 45 13.37 -5.96 -7.73
CA VAL A 45 14.03 -4.78 -7.17
C VAL A 45 13.62 -4.55 -5.72
N PHE A 46 12.30 -4.41 -5.45
CA PHE A 46 11.87 -4.05 -4.09
C PHE A 46 12.03 -5.20 -3.08
N GLY A 47 11.87 -6.46 -3.50
CA GLY A 47 12.00 -7.61 -2.61
C GLY A 47 13.42 -7.76 -2.05
N PRO A 48 14.45 -7.93 -2.89
CA PRO A 48 15.84 -7.98 -2.43
C PRO A 48 16.29 -6.73 -1.69
N LEU A 49 15.80 -5.55 -2.09
CA LEU A 49 16.11 -4.29 -1.40
C LEU A 49 15.59 -4.31 0.04
N LEU A 50 14.35 -4.74 0.26
CA LEU A 50 13.78 -4.85 1.61
C LEU A 50 14.53 -5.89 2.44
N LEU A 51 14.81 -7.08 1.86
CA LEU A 51 15.56 -8.14 2.55
C LEU A 51 16.96 -7.66 2.95
N PHE A 52 17.67 -6.99 2.05
CA PHE A 52 19.02 -6.47 2.33
C PHE A 52 19.01 -5.43 3.44
N ILE A 53 18.12 -4.42 3.37
CA ILE A 53 18.05 -3.35 4.37
C ILE A 53 17.67 -3.92 5.73
N THR A 54 16.69 -4.83 5.80
CA THR A 54 16.24 -5.41 7.06
C THR A 54 17.26 -6.35 7.68
N TRP A 55 18.04 -7.08 6.84
CA TRP A 55 19.18 -7.87 7.29
C TRP A 55 20.31 -6.97 7.83
N TRP A 56 20.69 -5.95 7.06
CA TRP A 56 21.77 -5.00 7.42
C TRP A 56 21.50 -4.29 8.74
N LEU A 57 20.25 -3.91 8.99
CA LEU A 57 19.84 -3.21 10.22
C LEU A 57 19.46 -4.17 11.37
N GLY A 58 19.55 -5.49 11.16
CA GLY A 58 19.17 -6.47 12.18
C GLY A 58 17.68 -6.46 12.55
N LEU A 59 16.81 -6.00 11.66
CA LEU A 59 15.37 -5.86 11.90
C LEU A 59 14.57 -7.14 11.67
N ALA A 60 15.10 -8.04 10.85
CA ALA A 60 14.42 -9.27 10.47
C ALA A 60 15.25 -10.50 10.84
N PRO A 61 14.61 -11.57 11.35
CA PRO A 61 15.28 -12.81 11.66
C PRO A 61 15.73 -13.55 10.38
N GLN A 62 16.73 -14.44 10.51
CA GLN A 62 17.28 -15.17 9.35
C GLN A 62 16.22 -15.96 8.59
N TRP A 63 15.26 -16.58 9.26
CA TRP A 63 14.20 -17.33 8.60
C TRP A 63 13.31 -16.45 7.69
N TYR A 64 13.13 -15.17 8.04
CA TYR A 64 12.42 -14.21 7.18
C TYR A 64 13.23 -13.90 5.91
N ILE A 65 14.54 -13.71 6.05
CA ILE A 65 15.43 -13.46 4.91
C ILE A 65 15.45 -14.67 3.96
N ILE A 66 15.57 -15.88 4.52
CA ILE A 66 15.57 -17.13 3.75
C ILE A 66 14.22 -17.34 3.04
N GLY A 67 13.09 -17.26 3.78
CA GLY A 67 11.76 -17.47 3.22
C GLY A 67 11.38 -16.43 2.18
N GLY A 68 11.74 -15.16 2.42
CA GLY A 68 11.56 -14.09 1.44
C GLY A 68 12.41 -14.30 0.18
N GLY A 69 13.68 -14.70 0.35
CA GLY A 69 14.57 -15.04 -0.75
C GLY A 69 14.05 -16.21 -1.60
N VAL A 70 13.57 -17.28 -0.97
CA VAL A 70 12.94 -18.43 -1.66
C VAL A 70 11.69 -17.98 -2.44
N SER A 71 10.87 -17.11 -1.85
CA SER A 71 9.66 -16.59 -2.51
C SER A 71 9.98 -15.74 -3.74
N ILE A 72 10.99 -14.86 -3.65
CA ILE A 72 11.48 -14.07 -4.78
C ILE A 72 12.04 -14.98 -5.89
N LEU A 73 12.86 -15.97 -5.54
CA LEU A 73 13.43 -16.90 -6.51
C LEU A 73 12.35 -17.71 -7.22
N LEU A 74 11.38 -18.24 -6.46
CA LEU A 74 10.24 -18.97 -7.02
C LEU A 74 9.46 -18.11 -8.02
N GLY A 75 9.11 -16.88 -7.64
CA GLY A 75 8.40 -15.97 -8.51
C GLY A 75 9.20 -15.56 -9.74
N THR A 76 10.52 -15.34 -9.58
CA THR A 76 11.43 -15.06 -10.70
C THR A 76 11.47 -16.18 -11.72
N VAL A 77 11.49 -17.43 -11.26
CA VAL A 77 11.44 -18.58 -12.16
C VAL A 77 10.07 -18.68 -12.83
N ASP A 78 8.98 -18.38 -12.11
CA ASP A 78 7.62 -18.40 -12.65
C ASP A 78 7.40 -17.32 -13.72
N ASP A 79 7.86 -16.10 -13.50
CA ASP A 79 7.80 -14.99 -14.46
C ASP A 79 8.51 -15.33 -15.79
N ASN A 80 9.56 -16.18 -15.74
CA ASN A 80 10.33 -16.54 -16.94
C ASN A 80 9.91 -17.87 -17.59
N ARG A 81 9.45 -18.86 -16.81
CA ARG A 81 9.30 -20.26 -17.29
C ARG A 81 7.97 -20.93 -16.95
N HIS A 82 7.01 -20.21 -16.37
CA HIS A 82 5.71 -20.76 -15.94
C HIS A 82 5.83 -22.05 -15.13
N VAL A 83 6.04 -21.91 -13.84
CA VAL A 83 6.16 -23.04 -12.90
C VAL A 83 4.77 -23.67 -12.69
N PRO A 84 4.64 -25.01 -12.84
CA PRO A 84 3.39 -25.70 -12.52
C PRO A 84 2.91 -25.38 -11.09
N TRP A 85 1.61 -25.19 -10.91
CA TRP A 85 1.04 -24.82 -9.60
C TRP A 85 1.39 -25.84 -8.50
N GLN A 86 1.56 -27.12 -8.84
CA GLN A 86 1.96 -28.18 -7.88
C GLN A 86 3.33 -27.91 -7.28
N ILE A 87 4.30 -27.47 -8.07
CA ILE A 87 5.65 -27.13 -7.60
C ILE A 87 5.59 -25.90 -6.69
N LYS A 88 4.85 -24.86 -7.09
CA LYS A 88 4.62 -23.69 -6.23
C LYS A 88 4.00 -24.08 -4.90
N PHE A 89 3.00 -24.92 -4.93
CA PHE A 89 2.32 -25.41 -3.73
C PHE A 89 3.24 -26.21 -2.81
N ILE A 90 4.08 -27.11 -3.36
CA ILE A 90 5.05 -27.90 -2.58
C ILE A 90 6.06 -26.97 -1.88
N ILE A 91 6.57 -25.95 -2.58
CA ILE A 91 7.53 -25.01 -1.99
C ILE A 91 6.85 -24.17 -0.88
N GLN A 92 5.63 -23.71 -1.10
CA GLN A 92 4.85 -23.00 -0.09
C GLN A 92 4.57 -23.88 1.13
N LEU A 93 4.22 -25.15 0.92
CA LEU A 93 4.00 -26.12 1.98
C LEU A 93 5.28 -26.38 2.77
N ALA A 94 6.42 -26.52 2.09
CA ALA A 94 7.72 -26.70 2.73
C ALA A 94 8.12 -25.48 3.59
N LEU A 95 7.90 -24.25 3.08
CA LEU A 95 8.14 -23.03 3.84
C LEU A 95 7.23 -22.94 5.08
N ALA A 96 5.95 -23.23 4.92
CA ALA A 96 5.00 -23.20 6.02
C ALA A 96 5.32 -24.26 7.08
N ALA A 97 5.68 -25.48 6.67
CA ALA A 97 6.11 -26.55 7.56
C ALA A 97 7.42 -26.20 8.31
N TYR A 98 8.40 -25.65 7.59
CA TYR A 98 9.65 -25.17 8.19
C TYR A 98 9.38 -24.14 9.30
N LEU A 99 8.53 -23.13 9.02
CA LEU A 99 8.18 -22.10 10.00
C LEU A 99 7.40 -22.70 11.18
N SER A 100 6.46 -23.60 10.92
CA SER A 100 5.71 -24.29 11.98
C SER A 100 6.62 -25.07 12.93
N ILE A 101 7.63 -25.76 12.40
CA ILE A 101 8.63 -26.48 13.19
C ILE A 101 9.51 -25.50 13.98
N LEU A 102 9.92 -24.40 13.36
CA LEU A 102 10.73 -23.37 14.02
C LEU A 102 10.03 -22.73 15.21
N PHE A 103 8.71 -22.58 15.15
CA PHE A 103 7.87 -22.00 16.21
C PHE A 103 7.19 -23.07 17.08
N TRP A 104 7.57 -24.34 16.94
CA TRP A 104 7.03 -25.44 17.74
C TRP A 104 7.22 -25.19 19.24
N GLY A 105 6.16 -25.25 20.01
CA GLY A 105 6.19 -25.01 21.47
C GLY A 105 6.36 -23.55 21.91
N ARG A 106 6.35 -22.59 21.00
CA ARG A 106 6.49 -21.16 21.33
C ARG A 106 5.23 -20.55 21.91
N PHE A 107 4.06 -21.12 21.65
CA PHE A 107 2.78 -20.69 22.20
C PHE A 107 1.80 -21.89 22.25
N GLU A 108 0.87 -21.82 23.19
CA GLU A 108 -0.06 -22.92 23.54
C GLU A 108 -1.52 -22.56 23.26
N ALA A 109 -1.77 -21.33 22.81
CA ALA A 109 -3.10 -20.86 22.50
C ALA A 109 -3.09 -19.81 21.38
N ILE A 110 -4.22 -19.66 20.70
CA ILE A 110 -4.52 -18.55 19.81
C ILE A 110 -5.57 -17.67 20.48
N THR A 111 -5.33 -16.35 20.50
CA THR A 111 -6.35 -15.38 20.87
C THR A 111 -6.97 -14.83 19.57
N PHE A 112 -8.29 -14.89 19.50
CA PHE A 112 -9.06 -14.34 18.41
C PHE A 112 -10.20 -13.49 18.97
N TYR A 113 -10.17 -12.20 18.73
CA TYR A 113 -10.89 -11.18 19.49
C TYR A 113 -10.51 -11.32 20.98
N ASN A 114 -11.44 -11.41 21.89
CA ASN A 114 -11.13 -11.66 23.31
C ASN A 114 -11.31 -13.13 23.72
N LEU A 115 -11.44 -14.04 22.76
CA LEU A 115 -11.57 -15.46 23.02
C LEU A 115 -10.20 -16.13 22.94
N LEU A 116 -9.87 -16.90 23.98
CA LEU A 116 -8.68 -17.72 24.05
C LEU A 116 -9.01 -19.15 23.63
N PHE A 117 -8.31 -19.65 22.62
CA PHE A 117 -8.44 -21.04 22.13
C PHE A 117 -7.14 -21.79 22.45
N PRO A 118 -7.12 -22.63 23.51
CA PRO A 118 -6.03 -23.56 23.72
C PRO A 118 -5.94 -24.50 22.51
N ILE A 119 -4.74 -24.71 21.99
CA ILE A 119 -4.50 -25.53 20.80
C ILE A 119 -3.29 -26.43 21.00
N SER A 120 -3.40 -27.66 20.52
CA SER A 120 -2.26 -28.56 20.44
C SER A 120 -1.30 -28.10 19.33
N GLN A 121 -0.04 -28.53 19.41
CA GLN A 121 0.97 -28.19 18.39
C GLN A 121 0.62 -28.72 17.00
N PHE A 122 -0.10 -29.84 16.90
CA PHE A 122 -0.57 -30.39 15.61
C PHE A 122 -1.70 -29.58 15.01
N GLU A 123 -2.66 -29.12 15.82
CA GLU A 123 -3.73 -28.21 15.37
C GLU A 123 -3.13 -26.89 14.90
N LEU A 124 -2.16 -26.37 15.65
CA LEU A 124 -1.44 -25.17 15.28
C LEU A 124 -0.74 -25.31 13.93
N LEU A 125 -0.05 -26.45 13.71
CA LEU A 125 0.54 -26.77 12.40
C LEU A 125 -0.50 -26.69 11.29
N GLY A 126 -1.64 -27.34 11.46
CA GLY A 126 -2.73 -27.33 10.47
C GLY A 126 -3.28 -25.94 10.19
N ILE A 127 -3.56 -25.16 11.25
CA ILE A 127 -4.06 -23.80 11.15
C ILE A 127 -3.05 -22.89 10.43
N PHE A 128 -1.76 -23.01 10.81
CA PHE A 128 -0.71 -22.18 10.21
C PHE A 128 -0.45 -22.53 8.74
N LEU A 129 -0.46 -23.83 8.39
CA LEU A 129 -0.35 -24.26 6.99
C LEU A 129 -1.47 -23.68 6.14
N PHE A 130 -2.70 -23.77 6.63
CA PHE A 130 -3.88 -23.22 5.94
C PHE A 130 -3.80 -21.70 5.81
N TRP A 131 -3.45 -21.00 6.90
CA TRP A 131 -3.24 -19.56 6.91
C TRP A 131 -2.16 -19.13 5.92
N PHE A 132 -0.98 -19.74 6.02
CA PHE A 132 0.18 -19.38 5.20
C PHE A 132 -0.12 -19.54 3.71
N ILE A 133 -0.58 -20.73 3.30
CA ILE A 133 -0.88 -21.01 1.89
C ILE A 133 -2.01 -20.12 1.38
N GLY A 134 -3.05 -19.93 2.20
CA GLY A 134 -4.20 -19.08 1.85
C GLY A 134 -3.79 -17.62 1.61
N ILE A 135 -3.09 -17.00 2.55
CA ILE A 135 -2.63 -15.62 2.44
C ILE A 135 -1.61 -15.44 1.33
N TYR A 136 -0.63 -16.35 1.25
CA TYR A 136 0.44 -16.31 0.24
C TYR A 136 -0.15 -16.24 -1.18
N ASN A 137 -1.11 -17.10 -1.49
CA ASN A 137 -1.75 -17.12 -2.81
C ASN A 137 -2.76 -15.98 -3.00
N SER A 138 -3.46 -15.54 -1.95
CA SER A 138 -4.44 -14.46 -2.06
C SER A 138 -3.79 -13.13 -2.48
N VAL A 139 -2.59 -12.83 -1.97
CA VAL A 139 -1.83 -11.65 -2.39
C VAL A 139 -1.41 -11.75 -3.87
N ASN A 140 -0.96 -12.93 -4.31
CA ASN A 140 -0.63 -13.15 -5.73
C ASN A 140 -1.86 -12.97 -6.63
N LEU A 141 -3.04 -13.45 -6.22
CA LEU A 141 -4.29 -13.28 -6.97
C LEU A 141 -4.80 -11.83 -6.98
N LEU A 142 -4.37 -10.98 -6.05
CA LEU A 142 -4.70 -9.55 -6.01
C LEU A 142 -3.96 -8.76 -7.08
N ASP A 143 -2.82 -9.24 -7.59
CA ASP A 143 -2.00 -8.53 -8.60
C ASP A 143 -2.62 -8.65 -10.01
N GLY A 144 -3.80 -8.05 -10.17
CA GLY A 144 -4.54 -8.06 -11.43
C GLY A 144 -4.78 -6.68 -12.07
N LEU A 145 -4.45 -5.59 -11.37
CA LEU A 145 -4.64 -4.21 -11.85
C LEU A 145 -3.47 -3.32 -11.41
N ASP A 146 -3.03 -2.41 -12.31
CA ASP A 146 -1.93 -1.46 -12.05
C ASP A 146 -2.14 -0.70 -10.73
N GLY A 147 -1.20 -0.80 -9.79
CA GLY A 147 -1.24 -0.11 -8.50
C GLY A 147 -2.15 -0.75 -7.44
N LEU A 148 -2.90 -1.82 -7.73
CA LEU A 148 -3.82 -2.42 -6.77
C LEU A 148 -3.07 -3.18 -5.66
N ALA A 149 -2.29 -4.19 -6.02
CA ALA A 149 -1.57 -5.01 -5.04
C ALA A 149 -0.53 -4.19 -4.27
N GLY A 150 0.23 -3.33 -4.97
CA GLY A 150 1.16 -2.41 -4.33
C GLY A 150 0.48 -1.43 -3.37
N GLY A 151 -0.67 -0.86 -3.75
CA GLY A 151 -1.44 0.05 -2.91
C GLY A 151 -2.07 -0.63 -1.71
N PHE A 152 -2.59 -1.85 -1.87
CA PHE A 152 -3.09 -2.69 -0.78
C PHE A 152 -1.99 -2.95 0.26
N MET A 153 -0.84 -3.42 -0.20
CA MET A 153 0.30 -3.73 0.68
C MET A 153 0.88 -2.49 1.34
N LEU A 154 0.89 -1.34 0.63
CA LEU A 154 1.29 -0.06 1.22
C LEU A 154 0.41 0.31 2.41
N LEU A 155 -0.92 0.26 2.27
CA LEU A 155 -1.86 0.58 3.37
C LEU A 155 -1.68 -0.38 4.54
N LEU A 156 -1.53 -1.68 4.27
CA LEU A 156 -1.31 -2.71 5.28
C LEU A 156 -0.02 -2.46 6.06
N CYS A 157 1.10 -2.34 5.36
CA CYS A 157 2.40 -2.14 5.99
C CYS A 157 2.48 -0.79 6.72
N LEU A 158 1.90 0.28 6.16
CA LEU A 158 1.86 1.58 6.81
C LEU A 158 1.04 1.54 8.11
N GLY A 159 -0.13 0.91 8.10
CA GLY A 159 -0.95 0.74 9.30
C GLY A 159 -0.22 -0.03 10.41
N LEU A 160 0.41 -1.16 10.07
CA LEU A 160 1.23 -1.95 11.00
C LEU A 160 2.45 -1.18 11.51
N GLY A 161 3.09 -0.42 10.63
CA GLY A 161 4.26 0.39 10.98
C GLY A 161 3.93 1.55 11.91
N LEU A 162 2.74 2.15 11.79
CA LEU A 162 2.30 3.25 12.65
C LEU A 162 1.71 2.79 13.98
N SER A 163 1.15 1.58 14.06
CA SER A 163 0.52 1.03 15.26
C SER A 163 1.42 0.09 16.07
N GLY A 164 2.42 -0.50 15.42
CA GLY A 164 3.36 -1.40 16.06
C GLY A 164 4.49 -0.68 16.79
N SER A 165 5.42 -1.45 17.35
CA SER A 165 6.62 -0.96 18.00
C SER A 165 7.85 -1.76 17.58
N GLY A 166 9.04 -1.27 17.91
CA GLY A 166 10.30 -1.97 17.69
C GLY A 166 10.61 -2.32 16.24
N SER A 167 11.27 -3.46 16.04
CA SER A 167 11.69 -3.93 14.72
C SER A 167 10.51 -4.26 13.80
N PHE A 168 9.39 -4.75 14.36
CA PHE A 168 8.18 -5.05 13.58
C PHE A 168 7.62 -3.79 12.91
N ALA A 169 7.46 -2.71 13.68
CA ALA A 169 6.99 -1.43 13.13
C ALA A 169 7.96 -0.88 12.09
N THR A 170 9.26 -0.87 12.41
CA THR A 170 10.29 -0.35 11.53
C THR A 170 10.36 -1.12 10.20
N LEU A 171 10.28 -2.46 10.23
CA LEU A 171 10.26 -3.30 9.05
C LEU A 171 9.06 -2.97 8.15
N ASN A 172 7.87 -2.85 8.73
CA ASN A 172 6.66 -2.53 7.97
C ASN A 172 6.69 -1.10 7.40
N LEU A 173 7.23 -0.11 8.15
CA LEU A 173 7.45 1.24 7.60
C LEU A 173 8.43 1.24 6.43
N MET A 174 9.52 0.48 6.52
CA MET A 174 10.47 0.34 5.41
C MET A 174 9.82 -0.31 4.19
N CYS A 175 9.04 -1.37 4.40
CA CYS A 175 8.28 -2.01 3.33
C CYS A 175 7.33 -0.99 2.65
N SER A 176 6.59 -0.20 3.43
CA SER A 176 5.69 0.82 2.89
C SER A 176 6.41 1.88 2.07
N VAL A 177 7.56 2.35 2.53
CA VAL A 177 8.37 3.37 1.81
C VAL A 177 8.97 2.81 0.52
N ILE A 178 9.45 1.58 0.53
CA ILE A 178 9.96 0.91 -0.68
C ILE A 178 8.83 0.69 -1.69
N LEU A 179 7.65 0.28 -1.23
CA LEU A 179 6.46 0.14 -2.08
C LEU A 179 5.97 1.47 -2.66
N LEU A 180 6.11 2.59 -1.93
CA LEU A 180 5.86 3.92 -2.51
C LEU A 180 6.76 4.18 -3.71
N GLY A 181 8.06 3.83 -3.62
CA GLY A 181 8.99 3.92 -4.75
C GLY A 181 8.55 3.06 -5.94
N PHE A 182 8.11 1.83 -5.71
CA PHE A 182 7.57 0.95 -6.75
C PHE A 182 6.29 1.53 -7.38
N LEU A 183 5.35 2.02 -6.58
CA LEU A 183 4.07 2.56 -7.06
C LEU A 183 4.22 3.77 -7.97
N VAL A 184 5.32 4.53 -7.89
CA VAL A 184 5.62 5.59 -8.84
C VAL A 184 5.71 5.06 -10.28
N PHE A 185 6.21 3.84 -10.44
CA PHE A 185 6.34 3.19 -11.76
C PHE A 185 5.12 2.29 -12.08
N ASN A 186 4.42 1.79 -11.07
CA ASN A 186 3.31 0.85 -11.23
C ASN A 186 1.92 1.53 -11.31
N GLN A 187 1.83 2.86 -11.14
CA GLN A 187 0.57 3.57 -11.34
C GLN A 187 0.16 3.60 -12.82
N ARG A 188 -1.15 3.60 -13.08
CA ARG A 188 -1.68 3.53 -14.44
C ARG A 188 -1.38 4.78 -15.30
N PRO A 189 -0.89 4.60 -16.53
CA PRO A 189 -0.46 3.36 -17.15
C PRO A 189 0.87 2.90 -16.54
N ALA A 190 0.94 1.63 -16.09
CA ALA A 190 2.12 1.11 -15.42
C ALA A 190 3.31 1.01 -16.38
N LYS A 191 4.49 1.40 -15.89
CA LYS A 191 5.77 1.20 -16.58
C LYS A 191 6.46 -0.09 -16.14
N LEU A 192 6.20 -0.52 -14.90
CA LEU A 192 6.70 -1.77 -14.33
C LEU A 192 5.58 -2.49 -13.62
N PHE A 193 5.54 -3.82 -13.77
CA PHE A 193 4.74 -4.73 -12.96
C PHE A 193 5.61 -5.33 -11.85
N MET A 194 4.98 -5.80 -10.76
CA MET A 194 5.74 -6.46 -9.69
C MET A 194 6.13 -7.89 -10.08
N GLY A 195 5.37 -8.54 -10.95
CA GLY A 195 5.55 -9.94 -11.33
C GLY A 195 5.24 -10.92 -10.20
N ASP A 196 5.37 -12.21 -10.49
CA ASP A 196 5.24 -13.27 -9.48
C ASP A 196 6.37 -13.19 -8.44
N ALA A 197 7.55 -12.68 -8.82
CA ALA A 197 8.62 -12.41 -7.86
C ALA A 197 8.18 -11.44 -6.75
N GLY A 198 7.45 -10.39 -7.10
CA GLY A 198 6.96 -9.41 -6.14
C GLY A 198 5.73 -9.87 -5.36
N SER A 199 4.74 -10.41 -6.05
CA SER A 199 3.48 -10.81 -5.43
C SER A 199 3.64 -12.02 -4.49
N LEU A 200 4.49 -13.00 -4.82
CA LEU A 200 4.81 -14.12 -3.93
C LEU A 200 5.64 -13.67 -2.72
N PHE A 201 6.59 -12.74 -2.90
CA PHE A 201 7.31 -12.16 -1.78
C PHE A 201 6.39 -11.39 -0.81
N LEU A 202 5.51 -10.56 -1.32
CA LEU A 202 4.53 -9.82 -0.51
C LEU A 202 3.52 -10.77 0.15
N GLY A 203 3.15 -11.85 -0.54
CA GLY A 203 2.34 -12.94 0.03
C GLY A 203 3.04 -13.62 1.20
N PHE A 204 4.33 -13.95 1.06
CA PHE A 204 5.16 -14.46 2.15
C PHE A 204 5.20 -13.46 3.31
N HIS A 205 5.55 -12.19 3.04
CA HIS A 205 5.61 -11.14 4.05
C HIS A 205 4.31 -11.06 4.86
N THR A 206 3.17 -11.02 4.18
CA THR A 206 1.85 -10.93 4.83
C THR A 206 1.53 -12.19 5.66
N ALA A 207 1.85 -13.37 5.14
CA ALA A 207 1.57 -14.63 5.82
C ALA A 207 2.36 -14.79 7.12
N VAL A 208 3.57 -14.23 7.21
CA VAL A 208 4.45 -14.35 8.39
C VAL A 208 4.35 -13.19 9.38
N LEU A 209 3.50 -12.17 9.11
CA LEU A 209 3.30 -11.04 10.02
C LEU A 209 2.95 -11.46 11.46
N PRO A 210 2.08 -12.48 11.70
CA PRO A 210 1.81 -12.94 13.06
C PRO A 210 3.07 -13.43 13.78
N LEU A 211 3.95 -14.15 13.10
CA LEU A 211 5.20 -14.67 13.66
C LEU A 211 6.22 -13.55 13.91
N LEU A 212 6.31 -12.58 13.00
CA LEU A 212 7.16 -11.38 13.19
C LEU A 212 6.70 -10.54 14.40
N PHE A 213 5.41 -10.47 14.64
CA PHE A 213 4.86 -9.80 15.81
C PHE A 213 5.13 -10.59 17.08
N LEU A 214 4.94 -11.91 17.06
CA LEU A 214 5.15 -12.80 18.21
C LEU A 214 6.58 -12.71 18.77
N ILE A 215 7.60 -12.65 17.92
CA ILE A 215 9.00 -12.59 18.38
C ILE A 215 9.35 -11.30 19.14
N GLN A 216 8.50 -10.27 19.04
CA GLN A 216 8.69 -9.00 19.77
C GLN A 216 7.91 -8.93 21.08
N THR A 217 6.99 -9.87 21.31
CA THR A 217 6.21 -9.99 22.54
C THR A 217 6.70 -11.21 23.32
N PRO A 218 7.77 -11.07 24.13
CA PRO A 218 8.54 -12.22 24.65
C PRO A 218 7.82 -13.10 25.67
N THR A 219 6.62 -12.77 26.11
CA THR A 219 5.98 -13.39 27.28
C THR A 219 4.53 -13.86 27.07
N THR A 220 4.01 -13.86 25.85
CA THR A 220 2.61 -14.27 25.66
C THR A 220 2.51 -15.76 25.35
N ALA A 221 1.85 -16.50 26.24
CA ALA A 221 1.46 -17.91 26.00
C ALA A 221 0.46 -18.08 24.86
N SER A 222 0.00 -16.99 24.25
CA SER A 222 -0.98 -17.01 23.16
C SER A 222 -0.57 -16.07 22.02
N LEU A 223 -0.88 -16.51 20.78
CA LEU A 223 -0.72 -15.71 19.56
C LEU A 223 -2.03 -14.95 19.26
N ASN A 224 -2.00 -13.62 19.32
CA ASN A 224 -3.16 -12.81 18.92
C ASN A 224 -3.27 -12.72 17.39
N MET A 225 -4.24 -13.43 16.82
CA MET A 225 -4.53 -13.44 15.38
C MET A 225 -5.52 -12.36 14.93
N THR A 226 -6.19 -11.67 15.84
CA THR A 226 -7.24 -10.69 15.51
C THR A 226 -6.79 -9.62 14.52
N PRO A 227 -5.68 -8.88 14.74
CA PRO A 227 -5.25 -7.85 13.82
C PRO A 227 -4.93 -8.40 12.42
N PHE A 228 -4.33 -9.59 12.37
CA PHE A 228 -3.91 -10.19 11.10
C PHE A 228 -5.09 -10.75 10.31
N VAL A 229 -6.10 -11.31 10.97
CA VAL A 229 -7.34 -11.73 10.32
C VAL A 229 -8.12 -10.52 9.79
N LEU A 230 -8.19 -9.42 10.55
CA LEU A 230 -8.79 -8.18 10.09
C LEU A 230 -8.09 -7.64 8.84
N LEU A 231 -6.77 -7.58 8.83
CA LEU A 231 -5.97 -7.15 7.67
C LEU A 231 -6.18 -8.05 6.44
N ALA A 232 -6.28 -9.36 6.67
CA ALA A 232 -6.44 -10.34 5.61
C ALA A 232 -7.90 -10.50 5.14
N SER A 233 -8.87 -9.85 5.78
CA SER A 233 -10.32 -10.08 5.57
C SER A 233 -10.73 -10.03 4.10
N TYR A 234 -10.32 -8.99 3.38
CA TYR A 234 -10.62 -8.86 1.95
C TYR A 234 -9.96 -9.97 1.13
N LEU A 235 -8.68 -10.27 1.39
CA LEU A 235 -7.91 -11.29 0.67
C LEU A 235 -8.58 -12.66 0.80
N VAL A 236 -8.87 -13.05 2.05
CA VAL A 236 -9.49 -14.33 2.37
C VAL A 236 -10.91 -14.42 1.79
N ALA A 237 -11.71 -13.36 1.96
CA ALA A 237 -13.09 -13.34 1.49
C ALA A 237 -13.18 -13.46 -0.04
N ASP A 238 -12.40 -12.68 -0.79
CA ASP A 238 -12.46 -12.72 -2.26
C ASP A 238 -11.91 -14.05 -2.81
N THR A 239 -10.80 -14.55 -2.28
CA THR A 239 -10.21 -15.83 -2.70
C THR A 239 -11.15 -17.00 -2.39
N THR A 240 -11.72 -17.02 -1.19
CA THR A 240 -12.67 -18.06 -0.77
C THR A 240 -13.94 -18.03 -1.63
N ARG A 241 -14.48 -16.83 -1.88
CA ARG A 241 -15.64 -16.63 -2.76
C ARG A 241 -15.38 -17.18 -4.16
N VAL A 242 -14.24 -16.85 -4.75
CA VAL A 242 -13.84 -17.31 -6.08
C VAL A 242 -13.67 -18.83 -6.11
N PHE A 243 -13.02 -19.40 -5.07
CA PHE A 243 -12.85 -20.85 -4.93
C PHE A 243 -14.20 -21.57 -4.94
N PHE A 244 -15.14 -21.16 -4.09
CA PHE A 244 -16.48 -21.75 -4.05
C PHE A 244 -17.27 -21.53 -5.34
N THR A 245 -17.16 -20.37 -5.97
CA THR A 245 -17.83 -20.11 -7.26
C THR A 245 -17.34 -21.06 -8.36
N ARG A 246 -16.04 -21.36 -8.37
CA ARG A 246 -15.47 -22.33 -9.34
C ARG A 246 -15.92 -23.74 -9.02
N LEU A 247 -15.90 -24.13 -7.73
CA LEU A 247 -16.32 -25.46 -7.29
C LEU A 247 -17.78 -25.73 -7.63
N THR A 248 -18.70 -24.81 -7.35
CA THR A 248 -20.12 -24.92 -7.69
C THR A 248 -20.38 -24.96 -9.19
N ALA A 249 -19.54 -24.26 -9.96
CA ALA A 249 -19.57 -24.31 -11.44
C ALA A 249 -18.85 -25.54 -12.03
N LYS A 250 -18.40 -26.50 -11.19
CA LYS A 250 -17.62 -27.70 -11.59
C LYS A 250 -16.36 -27.36 -12.40
N LYS A 251 -15.75 -26.20 -12.14
CA LYS A 251 -14.48 -25.78 -12.76
C LYS A 251 -13.33 -26.11 -11.82
N ASN A 252 -12.13 -26.29 -12.40
CA ASN A 252 -10.93 -26.46 -11.57
C ASN A 252 -10.68 -25.16 -10.77
N PRO A 253 -10.62 -25.22 -9.42
CA PRO A 253 -10.38 -24.05 -8.58
C PRO A 253 -9.07 -23.32 -8.84
N MET A 254 -8.08 -23.99 -9.44
CA MET A 254 -6.75 -23.44 -9.73
C MET A 254 -6.64 -22.74 -11.09
N THR A 255 -7.72 -22.69 -11.89
CA THR A 255 -7.69 -22.01 -13.19
C THR A 255 -7.80 -20.50 -13.02
N ALA A 256 -6.97 -19.76 -13.76
CA ALA A 256 -7.05 -18.30 -13.79
C ALA A 256 -8.32 -17.85 -14.54
N ASP A 257 -9.03 -16.87 -13.96
CA ASP A 257 -10.23 -16.26 -14.56
C ASP A 257 -10.34 -14.76 -14.18
N THR A 258 -11.48 -14.14 -14.48
CA THR A 258 -11.76 -12.72 -14.24
C THR A 258 -12.96 -12.51 -13.32
N ILE A 259 -13.19 -13.44 -12.38
CA ILE A 259 -14.31 -13.36 -11.42
C ILE A 259 -13.94 -12.75 -10.07
N HIS A 260 -12.67 -12.38 -9.86
CA HIS A 260 -12.24 -11.64 -8.69
C HIS A 260 -12.97 -10.29 -8.58
N PHE A 261 -13.18 -9.81 -7.37
CA PHE A 261 -14.02 -8.64 -7.09
C PHE A 261 -13.55 -7.38 -7.83
N HIS A 262 -12.24 -7.14 -7.93
CA HIS A 262 -11.69 -6.03 -8.68
C HIS A 262 -12.03 -6.08 -10.19
N HIS A 263 -12.09 -7.26 -10.78
CA HIS A 263 -12.51 -7.43 -12.16
C HIS A 263 -14.02 -7.21 -12.36
N LEU A 264 -14.83 -7.65 -11.37
CA LEU A 264 -16.28 -7.45 -11.41
C LEU A 264 -16.64 -5.96 -11.32
N ILE A 265 -16.02 -5.22 -10.38
CA ILE A 265 -16.24 -3.76 -10.27
C ILE A 265 -15.81 -3.07 -11.56
N LEU A 266 -14.65 -3.43 -12.10
CA LEU A 266 -14.14 -2.82 -13.32
C LEU A 266 -15.05 -3.09 -14.53
N LYS A 267 -15.58 -4.31 -14.65
CA LYS A 267 -16.51 -4.70 -15.71
C LYS A 267 -17.83 -3.91 -15.62
N GLN A 268 -18.34 -3.70 -14.40
CA GLN A 268 -19.63 -3.06 -14.17
C GLN A 268 -19.54 -1.53 -14.21
N SER A 269 -18.51 -0.94 -13.60
CA SER A 269 -18.34 0.51 -13.55
C SER A 269 -17.71 1.11 -14.80
N GLY A 270 -16.98 0.30 -15.58
CA GLY A 270 -16.12 0.79 -16.66
C GLY A 270 -14.97 1.69 -16.16
N SER A 271 -14.86 1.89 -14.84
CA SER A 271 -13.92 2.80 -14.21
C SER A 271 -12.83 2.05 -13.43
N TYR A 272 -11.61 2.21 -13.88
CA TYR A 272 -10.44 1.66 -13.23
C TYR A 272 -10.25 2.23 -11.81
N LEU A 273 -10.42 3.55 -11.68
CA LEU A 273 -10.30 4.23 -10.40
C LEU A 273 -11.37 3.78 -9.40
N SER A 274 -12.60 3.52 -9.86
CA SER A 274 -13.66 2.97 -9.01
C SER A 274 -13.32 1.58 -8.49
N SER A 275 -12.73 0.74 -9.36
CA SER A 275 -12.30 -0.61 -8.95
C SER A 275 -11.22 -0.57 -7.86
N ILE A 276 -10.13 0.14 -8.12
CA ILE A 276 -9.04 0.26 -7.15
C ILE A 276 -9.51 0.97 -5.88
N GLY A 277 -10.22 2.09 -6.03
CA GLY A 277 -10.70 2.90 -4.92
C GLY A 277 -11.59 2.13 -3.96
N SER A 278 -12.49 1.31 -4.46
CA SER A 278 -13.37 0.48 -3.62
C SER A 278 -12.57 -0.53 -2.80
N ILE A 279 -11.58 -1.20 -3.41
CA ILE A 279 -10.78 -2.21 -2.72
C ILE A 279 -9.86 -1.54 -1.70
N LEU A 280 -9.17 -0.47 -2.07
CA LEU A 280 -8.31 0.26 -1.15
C LEU A 280 -9.09 0.87 0.02
N PHE A 281 -10.34 1.30 -0.21
CA PHE A 281 -11.21 1.77 0.87
C PHE A 281 -11.60 0.63 1.83
N ILE A 282 -11.97 -0.54 1.31
CA ILE A 282 -12.22 -1.74 2.15
C ILE A 282 -10.95 -2.10 2.93
N THR A 283 -9.79 -2.08 2.27
CA THR A 283 -8.49 -2.32 2.91
C THR A 283 -8.23 -1.33 4.04
N LEU A 284 -8.50 -0.04 3.82
CA LEU A 284 -8.34 0.99 4.83
C LEU A 284 -9.20 0.70 6.06
N LEU A 285 -10.47 0.33 5.88
CA LEU A 285 -11.35 -0.03 6.99
C LEU A 285 -10.80 -1.24 7.76
N SER A 286 -10.28 -2.24 7.05
CA SER A 286 -9.63 -3.42 7.64
C SER A 286 -8.37 -3.04 8.42
N VAL A 287 -7.54 -2.13 7.88
CA VAL A 287 -6.35 -1.60 8.57
C VAL A 287 -6.73 -0.83 9.82
N ILE A 288 -7.73 0.04 9.76
CA ILE A 288 -8.24 0.77 10.94
C ILE A 288 -8.69 -0.24 12.01
N GLY A 289 -9.49 -1.23 11.66
CA GLY A 289 -9.93 -2.28 12.58
C GLY A 289 -8.76 -3.05 13.20
N ALA A 290 -7.73 -3.38 12.42
CA ALA A 290 -6.53 -4.05 12.89
C ALA A 290 -5.73 -3.17 13.86
N VAL A 291 -5.53 -1.89 13.55
CA VAL A 291 -4.88 -0.91 14.44
C VAL A 291 -5.61 -0.85 15.79
N PHE A 292 -6.94 -0.79 15.77
CA PHE A 292 -7.72 -0.84 17.01
C PHE A 292 -7.49 -2.11 17.80
N SER A 293 -7.43 -3.26 17.15
CA SER A 293 -7.26 -4.55 17.81
C SER A 293 -5.86 -4.77 18.44
N PHE A 294 -4.86 -3.95 18.08
CA PHE A 294 -3.57 -3.96 18.78
C PHE A 294 -3.62 -3.23 20.15
N HIS A 295 -4.57 -2.30 20.30
CA HIS A 295 -4.62 -1.41 21.48
C HIS A 295 -5.87 -1.63 22.33
N LEU A 296 -6.92 -2.22 21.76
CA LEU A 296 -8.19 -2.47 22.42
C LEU A 296 -8.59 -3.93 22.28
N GLU A 297 -9.13 -4.50 23.36
CA GLU A 297 -9.76 -5.81 23.30
C GLU A 297 -11.12 -5.70 22.57
N LEU A 298 -11.17 -6.21 21.35
CA LEU A 298 -12.41 -6.23 20.57
C LEU A 298 -13.36 -7.31 21.10
N SER A 299 -14.60 -6.92 21.36
CA SER A 299 -15.61 -7.83 21.92
C SER A 299 -16.06 -8.91 20.93
N THR A 300 -16.61 -10.00 21.49
CA THR A 300 -17.23 -11.11 20.72
C THR A 300 -18.36 -10.63 19.80
N ASN A 301 -19.08 -9.56 20.14
CA ASN A 301 -20.13 -8.99 19.30
C ASN A 301 -19.54 -8.41 18.00
N ILE A 302 -18.39 -7.73 18.09
CA ILE A 302 -17.68 -7.22 16.92
C ILE A 302 -17.17 -8.38 16.06
N MET A 303 -16.69 -9.46 16.69
CA MET A 303 -16.33 -10.70 15.99
C MET A 303 -17.50 -11.27 15.20
N LEU A 304 -18.67 -11.40 15.81
CA LEU A 304 -19.86 -11.94 15.14
C LEU A 304 -20.28 -11.08 13.95
N VAL A 305 -20.26 -9.75 14.09
CA VAL A 305 -20.53 -8.82 12.98
C VAL A 305 -19.52 -9.01 11.86
N HIS A 306 -18.21 -9.06 12.19
CA HIS A 306 -17.16 -9.24 11.20
C HIS A 306 -17.30 -10.57 10.44
N LEU A 307 -17.48 -11.70 11.17
CA LEU A 307 -17.64 -13.01 10.56
C LEU A 307 -18.94 -13.09 9.72
N THR A 308 -20.02 -12.44 10.18
CA THR A 308 -21.26 -12.36 9.40
C THR A 308 -21.05 -11.60 8.09
N LEU A 309 -20.35 -10.45 8.12
CA LEU A 309 -20.05 -9.69 6.92
C LEU A 309 -19.15 -10.48 5.96
N LEU A 310 -18.14 -11.20 6.47
CA LEU A 310 -17.30 -12.08 5.65
C LEU A 310 -18.11 -13.20 5.01
N LEU A 311 -18.97 -13.86 5.79
CA LEU A 311 -19.84 -14.92 5.31
C LEU A 311 -20.82 -14.42 4.25
N LEU A 312 -21.45 -13.26 4.47
CA LEU A 312 -22.30 -12.62 3.48
C LEU A 312 -21.54 -12.27 2.21
N PHE A 313 -20.33 -11.81 2.30
CA PHE A 313 -19.48 -11.53 1.14
C PHE A 313 -19.12 -12.80 0.36
N ILE A 314 -18.83 -13.90 1.06
CA ILE A 314 -18.45 -15.18 0.45
C ILE A 314 -19.67 -15.88 -0.18
N LEU A 315 -20.80 -15.96 0.52
CA LEU A 315 -21.92 -16.80 0.14
C LEU A 315 -22.89 -16.17 -0.85
N THR A 316 -22.88 -14.83 -1.01
CA THR A 316 -23.91 -14.19 -1.82
C THR A 316 -23.41 -13.69 -3.16
N PRO A 317 -24.20 -13.88 -4.25
CA PRO A 317 -24.14 -13.05 -5.43
C PRO A 317 -24.42 -11.55 -5.14
N LEU A 318 -24.64 -11.18 -3.87
CA LEU A 318 -24.73 -9.81 -3.34
C LEU A 318 -23.57 -8.91 -3.78
N VAL A 319 -22.39 -9.46 -4.03
CA VAL A 319 -21.29 -8.73 -4.66
C VAL A 319 -21.74 -8.13 -6.00
N GLN A 320 -22.53 -8.84 -6.80
CA GLN A 320 -23.09 -8.30 -8.03
C GLN A 320 -24.15 -7.21 -7.77
N THR A 321 -24.82 -7.25 -6.62
CA THR A 321 -25.85 -6.28 -6.23
C THR A 321 -25.23 -5.04 -5.61
N TYR A 322 -24.13 -5.18 -4.84
CA TYR A 322 -23.45 -4.05 -4.20
C TYR A 322 -22.51 -3.27 -5.11
N VAL A 323 -22.00 -3.88 -6.18
CA VAL A 323 -21.17 -3.17 -7.17
C VAL A 323 -21.91 -1.96 -7.77
N PRO A 324 -23.21 -2.03 -8.16
CA PRO A 324 -23.96 -0.84 -8.57
C PRO A 324 -24.09 0.21 -7.46
N MET A 325 -24.25 -0.21 -6.20
CA MET A 325 -24.36 0.72 -5.07
C MET A 325 -23.05 1.48 -4.85
N ILE A 326 -21.90 0.81 -4.88
CA ILE A 326 -20.56 1.44 -4.78
C ILE A 326 -20.34 2.38 -5.96
N THR A 327 -20.67 1.97 -7.18
CA THR A 327 -20.54 2.80 -8.37
C THR A 327 -21.51 3.97 -8.37
N ASN A 328 -22.70 3.84 -7.77
CA ASN A 328 -23.67 4.91 -7.61
C ASN A 328 -23.22 5.96 -6.59
N VAL A 329 -22.44 5.59 -5.58
CA VAL A 329 -21.83 6.55 -4.64
C VAL A 329 -20.63 7.27 -5.25
N VAL A 330 -19.78 6.55 -5.99
CA VAL A 330 -18.58 7.13 -6.63
C VAL A 330 -18.93 7.87 -7.94
N GLY A 331 -19.92 7.38 -8.68
CA GLY A 331 -20.37 7.95 -9.95
C GLY A 331 -20.88 9.41 -9.86
N PRO A 332 -21.73 9.77 -8.88
CA PRO A 332 -22.15 11.16 -8.67
C PRO A 332 -21.01 12.09 -8.28
N LEU A 333 -20.04 11.61 -7.47
CA LEU A 333 -18.84 12.37 -7.14
C LEU A 333 -18.01 12.66 -8.41
N TYR A 334 -17.92 11.69 -9.33
CA TYR A 334 -17.27 11.87 -10.62
C TYR A 334 -18.05 12.83 -11.53
N LYS A 335 -19.39 12.75 -11.56
CA LYS A 335 -20.26 13.64 -12.35
C LYS A 335 -20.28 15.07 -11.79
N TRP A 336 -20.41 15.23 -10.49
CA TRP A 336 -20.29 16.50 -9.80
C TRP A 336 -18.94 17.18 -10.06
N GLN A 337 -17.89 16.38 -10.12
CA GLN A 337 -16.56 16.81 -10.49
C GLN A 337 -16.48 17.39 -11.90
N LYS A 338 -17.27 16.85 -12.86
CA LYS A 338 -17.27 17.29 -14.26
C LYS A 338 -18.10 18.58 -14.47
N ASP A 339 -19.16 18.76 -13.70
CA ASP A 339 -20.12 19.85 -13.88
C ASP A 339 -19.69 21.16 -13.17
N THR A 340 -18.86 21.09 -12.13
CA THR A 340 -18.37 22.26 -11.38
C THR A 340 -17.22 23.03 -12.06
N GLN A 341 -16.82 22.67 -13.26
CA GLN A 341 -15.70 23.28 -14.01
C GLN A 341 -15.93 24.73 -14.49
N LYS A 342 -17.09 25.34 -14.26
CA LYS A 342 -17.51 26.59 -14.93
C LYS A 342 -17.46 27.87 -14.11
N THR A 343 -17.09 27.90 -12.82
CA THR A 343 -17.18 29.11 -11.98
C THR A 343 -15.88 29.64 -11.39
N SER A 344 -15.59 30.87 -11.72
CA SER A 344 -14.59 31.88 -11.27
C SER A 344 -13.15 31.48 -10.85
N PRO A 345 -12.19 31.58 -11.76
CA PRO A 345 -10.77 31.23 -11.51
C PRO A 345 -9.98 32.28 -10.69
N LEU A 346 -10.42 33.54 -10.68
CA LEU A 346 -9.60 34.67 -10.17
C LEU A 346 -9.54 34.70 -8.62
N LEU A 347 -10.64 34.49 -7.94
CA LEU A 347 -10.71 34.48 -6.47
C LEU A 347 -9.85 33.38 -5.86
N PHE A 348 -9.91 32.18 -6.43
CA PHE A 348 -9.10 31.04 -6.01
C PHE A 348 -7.61 31.26 -6.23
N ARG A 349 -7.23 31.94 -7.32
CA ARG A 349 -5.83 32.31 -7.61
C ARG A 349 -5.24 33.21 -6.54
N THR A 350 -5.99 34.22 -6.09
CA THR A 350 -5.54 35.20 -5.10
C THR A 350 -5.37 34.58 -3.71
N ILE A 351 -6.35 33.80 -3.27
CA ILE A 351 -6.30 33.09 -1.99
C ILE A 351 -5.13 32.12 -1.98
N TYR A 352 -4.91 31.43 -3.10
CA TYR A 352 -3.85 30.45 -3.24
C TYR A 352 -2.45 31.09 -3.21
N MET A 353 -2.23 32.21 -3.92
CA MET A 353 -0.94 32.90 -3.88
C MET A 353 -0.63 33.46 -2.49
N ALA A 354 -1.63 33.98 -1.78
CA ALA A 354 -1.49 34.38 -0.39
C ALA A 354 -1.09 33.18 0.51
N ALA A 355 -1.71 32.04 0.27
CA ALA A 355 -1.44 30.81 0.96
C ALA A 355 -0.02 30.30 0.73
N LEU A 356 0.47 30.30 -0.50
CA LEU A 356 1.86 29.94 -0.83
C LEU A 356 2.87 30.87 -0.16
N PHE A 357 2.60 32.18 -0.17
CA PHE A 357 3.51 33.18 0.39
C PHE A 357 3.67 33.02 1.91
N ILE A 358 2.56 32.82 2.63
CA ILE A 358 2.57 32.56 4.07
C ILE A 358 3.26 31.21 4.36
N GLY A 359 3.00 30.16 3.55
CA GLY A 359 3.67 28.86 3.65
C GLY A 359 5.19 28.94 3.45
N LEU A 360 5.64 29.79 2.55
CA LEU A 360 7.07 30.01 2.29
C LEU A 360 7.75 30.72 3.48
N ILE A 361 7.09 31.73 4.08
CA ILE A 361 7.57 32.42 5.27
C ILE A 361 7.68 31.45 6.47
N PHE A 362 6.67 30.62 6.67
CA PHE A 362 6.71 29.59 7.72
C PHE A 362 7.78 28.51 7.47
N SER A 363 7.99 28.09 6.23
CA SER A 363 9.04 27.15 5.86
C SER A 363 10.43 27.73 6.13
N LEU A 364 10.64 29.02 5.84
CA LEU A 364 11.90 29.72 6.13
C LEU A 364 12.16 29.86 7.64
N SER A 365 11.13 30.12 8.45
CA SER A 365 11.27 30.16 9.92
C SER A 365 11.59 28.78 10.51
N PHE A 366 11.19 27.72 9.85
CA PHE A 366 11.49 26.33 10.22
C PHE A 366 12.95 25.93 9.88
N TYR A 367 13.51 26.52 8.82
CA TYR A 367 14.88 26.27 8.39
C TYR A 367 15.96 26.78 9.36
N CYS A 368 15.61 27.62 10.31
CA CYS A 368 16.55 28.11 11.32
C CYS A 368 17.01 27.05 12.32
N ASN A 369 16.44 25.84 12.34
CA ASN A 369 16.88 24.70 13.14
C ASN A 369 17.63 23.64 12.28
N LEU A 370 18.69 24.07 11.62
CA LEU A 370 19.51 23.25 10.69
C LEU A 370 20.23 22.03 11.30
N SER A 371 20.23 21.88 12.62
CA SER A 371 20.90 20.77 13.33
C SER A 371 20.28 19.37 13.07
N ILE A 372 19.12 19.31 12.44
CA ILE A 372 18.38 18.05 12.17
C ILE A 372 18.76 17.43 10.82
N ILE A 373 19.40 18.19 9.92
CA ILE A 373 19.77 17.73 8.59
C ILE A 373 21.07 16.91 8.66
N SER A 374 20.94 15.59 8.46
CA SER A 374 22.08 14.68 8.39
C SER A 374 22.62 14.53 6.97
N TRP A 375 23.84 13.98 6.82
CA TRP A 375 24.42 13.63 5.51
C TRP A 375 23.52 12.69 4.68
N GLN A 376 22.68 11.89 5.35
CA GLN A 376 21.71 10.99 4.71
C GLN A 376 20.65 11.76 3.91
N HIS A 377 20.19 12.90 4.42
CA HIS A 377 19.25 13.77 3.69
C HIS A 377 19.92 14.37 2.45
N GLY A 378 21.20 14.78 2.57
CA GLY A 378 21.98 15.27 1.42
C GLY A 378 22.10 14.22 0.31
N LEU A 379 22.46 12.98 0.67
CA LEU A 379 22.55 11.87 -0.28
C LEU A 379 21.19 11.56 -0.93
N ALA A 380 20.11 11.54 -0.14
CA ALA A 380 18.76 11.32 -0.65
C ALA A 380 18.36 12.35 -1.69
N VAL A 381 18.61 13.64 -1.40
CA VAL A 381 18.33 14.76 -2.33
C VAL A 381 19.15 14.62 -3.61
N ILE A 382 20.43 14.27 -3.51
CA ILE A 382 21.29 14.05 -4.69
C ILE A 382 20.72 12.93 -5.58
N LEU A 383 20.34 11.79 -5.01
CA LEU A 383 19.76 10.68 -5.77
C LEU A 383 18.45 11.10 -6.47
N LEU A 384 17.59 11.85 -5.77
CA LEU A 384 16.36 12.36 -6.36
C LEU A 384 16.62 13.37 -7.47
N LEU A 385 17.59 14.26 -7.31
CA LEU A 385 17.95 15.25 -8.34
C LEU A 385 18.51 14.58 -9.60
N ILE A 386 19.36 13.56 -9.45
CA ILE A 386 19.86 12.76 -10.58
C ILE A 386 18.68 12.14 -11.32
N PHE A 387 17.76 11.46 -10.58
CA PHE A 387 16.58 10.87 -11.19
C PHE A 387 15.71 11.91 -11.93
N ILE A 388 15.41 13.04 -11.27
CA ILE A 388 14.59 14.13 -11.84
C ILE A 388 15.23 14.69 -13.12
N PHE A 389 16.56 14.85 -13.17
CA PHE A 389 17.26 15.31 -14.34
C PHE A 389 17.01 14.45 -15.58
N PHE A 390 17.03 13.12 -15.42
CA PHE A 390 16.76 12.19 -16.52
C PHE A 390 15.28 12.12 -16.89
N TYR A 391 14.36 12.23 -15.90
CA TYR A 391 12.92 12.11 -16.09
C TYR A 391 12.16 13.44 -16.14
N ARG A 392 12.85 14.58 -16.26
CA ARG A 392 12.25 15.92 -16.20
C ARG A 392 11.04 16.16 -17.11
N LYS A 393 10.93 15.41 -18.23
CA LYS A 393 9.82 15.50 -19.19
C LYS A 393 8.69 14.51 -18.88
N ASP A 394 8.85 13.62 -17.90
CA ASP A 394 7.88 12.59 -17.56
C ASP A 394 7.07 12.97 -16.32
N LYS A 395 5.83 12.50 -16.28
CA LYS A 395 4.95 12.66 -15.11
C LYS A 395 5.52 12.00 -13.85
N ILE A 396 6.34 10.96 -14.00
CA ILE A 396 7.01 10.27 -12.90
C ILE A 396 7.85 11.24 -12.08
N ALA A 397 8.61 12.15 -12.71
CA ALA A 397 9.41 13.15 -11.98
C ALA A 397 8.55 13.99 -11.03
N LYS A 398 7.34 14.35 -11.45
CA LYS A 398 6.37 15.05 -10.58
C LYS A 398 6.06 14.27 -9.31
N TYR A 399 5.71 12.99 -9.44
CA TYR A 399 5.37 12.15 -8.28
C TYR A 399 6.55 11.90 -7.36
N VAL A 400 7.76 11.76 -7.93
CA VAL A 400 9.01 11.61 -7.15
C VAL A 400 9.27 12.85 -6.31
N ILE A 401 9.15 14.05 -6.89
CA ILE A 401 9.33 15.31 -6.15
C ILE A 401 8.27 15.42 -5.05
N GLN A 402 7.00 15.15 -5.36
CA GLN A 402 5.90 15.21 -4.38
C GLN A 402 6.11 14.28 -3.19
N LEU A 403 6.42 13.00 -3.47
CA LEU A 403 6.69 12.01 -2.42
C LEU A 403 7.95 12.34 -1.64
N GLY A 404 9.02 12.79 -2.33
CA GLY A 404 10.26 13.22 -1.67
C GLY A 404 10.03 14.35 -0.67
N VAL A 405 9.25 15.38 -1.05
CA VAL A 405 8.89 16.49 -0.16
C VAL A 405 8.04 15.99 1.02
N VAL A 406 7.01 15.18 0.75
CA VAL A 406 6.14 14.63 1.80
C VAL A 406 6.95 13.80 2.80
N LEU A 407 7.81 12.91 2.33
CA LEU A 407 8.63 12.06 3.21
C LEU A 407 9.67 12.85 3.99
N PHE A 408 10.29 13.86 3.38
CA PHE A 408 11.24 14.75 4.08
C PHE A 408 10.58 15.46 5.26
N PHE A 409 9.40 16.05 5.04
CA PHE A 409 8.66 16.70 6.11
C PHE A 409 8.06 15.72 7.11
N ALA A 410 7.68 14.50 6.69
CA ALA A 410 7.25 13.45 7.60
C ALA A 410 8.37 13.04 8.57
N GLU A 411 9.60 12.91 8.05
CA GLU A 411 10.77 12.57 8.85
C GLU A 411 11.16 13.69 9.82
N LEU A 412 11.10 14.94 9.37
CA LEU A 412 11.30 16.10 10.23
C LEU A 412 10.23 16.17 11.35
N TYR A 413 8.96 15.97 10.99
CA TYR A 413 7.87 16.00 11.94
C TYR A 413 8.00 14.94 13.03
N TRP A 414 8.41 13.72 12.66
CA TRP A 414 8.58 12.62 13.60
C TRP A 414 9.73 12.83 14.59
N ASN A 415 10.77 13.52 14.16
CA ASN A 415 11.96 13.77 14.96
C ASN A 415 11.90 15.06 15.82
N THR A 416 10.82 15.83 15.73
CA THR A 416 10.68 17.11 16.45
C THR A 416 9.37 17.17 17.23
N GLU A 417 9.43 17.62 18.51
CA GLU A 417 8.24 18.02 19.25
C GLU A 417 7.73 19.37 18.73
N LEU A 418 6.89 19.33 17.72
CA LEU A 418 6.42 20.52 17.02
C LEU A 418 5.27 21.23 17.77
N GLY A 419 5.48 22.48 18.14
CA GLY A 419 4.52 23.31 18.88
C GLY A 419 3.33 23.84 18.06
N ILE A 420 2.54 24.76 18.65
CA ILE A 420 1.29 25.34 18.10
C ILE A 420 1.46 25.91 16.68
N ASN A 421 2.63 26.48 16.37
CA ASN A 421 2.91 27.12 15.07
C ASN A 421 2.83 26.14 13.90
N THR A 422 3.19 24.87 14.10
CA THR A 422 3.09 23.83 13.07
C THR A 422 1.66 23.37 12.82
N LYS A 423 0.80 23.42 13.86
CA LYS A 423 -0.64 23.15 13.71
C LYS A 423 -1.30 24.20 12.83
N LEU A 424 -0.98 25.48 13.04
CA LEU A 424 -1.48 26.58 12.19
C LEU A 424 -0.97 26.48 10.76
N PHE A 425 0.31 26.12 10.56
CA PHE A 425 0.88 25.88 9.23
C PHE A 425 0.18 24.75 8.50
N THR A 426 -0.17 23.67 9.21
CA THR A 426 -0.90 22.54 8.64
C THR A 426 -2.30 22.91 8.19
N ILE A 427 -3.03 23.65 9.01
CA ILE A 427 -4.37 24.18 8.63
C ILE A 427 -4.26 25.02 7.37
N PHE A 428 -3.27 25.90 7.32
CA PHE A 428 -3.00 26.76 6.19
C PHE A 428 -2.70 25.98 4.90
N LEU A 429 -1.81 24.96 4.96
CA LEU A 429 -1.52 24.09 3.83
C LEU A 429 -2.77 23.31 3.39
N LEU A 430 -3.62 22.88 4.35
CA LEU A 430 -4.87 22.18 4.05
C LEU A 430 -5.87 23.08 3.31
N ILE A 431 -6.02 24.32 3.77
CA ILE A 431 -6.88 25.33 3.10
C ILE A 431 -6.32 25.63 1.71
N SER A 432 -5.01 25.84 1.59
CA SER A 432 -4.32 26.06 0.32
C SER A 432 -4.52 24.90 -0.65
N TYR A 433 -4.47 23.67 -0.13
CA TYR A 433 -4.74 22.47 -0.90
C TYR A 433 -6.20 22.38 -1.34
N LEU A 434 -7.15 22.62 -0.42
CA LEU A 434 -8.58 22.58 -0.75
C LEU A 434 -8.90 23.57 -1.86
N VAL A 435 -8.41 24.82 -1.72
CA VAL A 435 -8.54 25.86 -2.73
C VAL A 435 -7.91 25.45 -4.05
N PHE A 436 -6.69 24.87 -4.01
CA PHE A 436 -6.00 24.42 -5.19
C PHE A 436 -6.67 23.22 -5.88
N THR A 437 -7.14 22.25 -5.12
CA THR A 437 -7.89 21.12 -5.69
C THR A 437 -9.15 21.60 -6.38
N LEU A 438 -9.80 22.59 -5.80
CA LEU A 438 -10.95 23.28 -6.40
C LEU A 438 -10.53 24.03 -7.67
N GLU A 439 -9.42 24.81 -7.67
CA GLU A 439 -8.94 25.55 -8.84
C GLU A 439 -8.50 24.62 -9.99
N LYS A 440 -7.79 23.50 -9.68
CA LYS A 440 -7.40 22.52 -10.67
C LYS A 440 -8.60 21.76 -11.24
N ARG A 441 -9.64 21.56 -10.44
CA ARG A 441 -10.93 21.04 -10.88
C ARG A 441 -11.65 21.98 -11.83
N PHE A 442 -11.51 23.27 -11.64
CA PHE A 442 -12.19 24.30 -12.43
C PHE A 442 -11.46 24.69 -13.72
N GLY A 443 -10.18 24.33 -13.91
CA GLY A 443 -9.36 24.83 -15.00
C GLY A 443 -8.58 23.84 -15.85
N CYS A 444 -8.44 22.55 -15.49
CA CYS A 444 -7.62 21.57 -16.21
C CYS A 444 -8.23 20.19 -16.30
N ASN A 445 -7.99 19.49 -17.41
CA ASN A 445 -8.45 18.12 -17.70
C ASN A 445 -8.24 17.14 -16.52
N ILE A 446 -9.32 16.80 -15.86
CA ILE A 446 -9.41 15.96 -14.65
C ILE A 446 -9.23 14.46 -14.94
N SER A 447 -8.96 14.09 -16.18
CA SER A 447 -8.74 12.69 -16.57
C SER A 447 -7.47 12.02 -15.97
N LYS A 448 -6.85 12.63 -14.92
CA LYS A 448 -5.50 12.27 -14.46
C LYS A 448 -5.34 12.16 -12.93
N PHE A 449 -6.41 11.83 -12.23
CA PHE A 449 -6.30 11.43 -10.82
C PHE A 449 -5.60 10.06 -10.75
N SER A 450 -4.49 9.99 -10.04
CA SER A 450 -3.68 8.78 -9.97
C SER A 450 -4.03 7.89 -8.79
N THR A 451 -3.59 6.65 -8.81
CA THR A 451 -3.68 5.75 -7.67
C THR A 451 -2.96 6.31 -6.44
N LEU A 452 -1.84 7.04 -6.64
CA LEU A 452 -1.11 7.69 -5.56
C LEU A 452 -1.89 8.83 -4.91
N ASP A 453 -2.62 9.64 -5.69
CA ASP A 453 -3.50 10.69 -5.15
C ASP A 453 -4.60 10.08 -4.28
N LEU A 454 -5.20 8.97 -4.74
CA LEU A 454 -6.21 8.24 -3.99
C LEU A 454 -5.65 7.64 -2.69
N LEU A 455 -4.50 6.97 -2.77
CA LEU A 455 -3.84 6.39 -1.60
C LEU A 455 -3.55 7.43 -0.53
N LEU A 456 -3.06 8.60 -0.91
CA LEU A 456 -2.74 9.64 0.05
C LEU A 456 -3.99 10.20 0.74
N ILE A 457 -5.10 10.36 0.01
CA ILE A 457 -6.39 10.72 0.59
C ILE A 457 -6.85 9.66 1.60
N LEU A 458 -6.75 8.38 1.24
CA LEU A 458 -7.15 7.29 2.13
C LEU A 458 -6.26 7.20 3.38
N ILE A 459 -4.94 7.35 3.22
CA ILE A 459 -3.99 7.39 4.35
C ILE A 459 -4.35 8.55 5.29
N THR A 460 -4.63 9.73 4.74
CA THR A 460 -5.01 10.89 5.56
C THR A 460 -6.33 10.66 6.28
N PHE A 461 -7.35 10.15 5.58
CA PHE A 461 -8.64 9.85 6.19
C PHE A 461 -8.51 8.82 7.31
N GLY A 462 -7.79 7.72 7.07
CA GLY A 462 -7.53 6.69 8.06
C GLY A 462 -6.73 7.21 9.26
N GLY A 463 -5.69 7.98 9.02
CA GLY A 463 -4.87 8.58 10.06
C GLY A 463 -5.64 9.58 10.93
N VAL A 464 -6.46 10.43 10.31
CA VAL A 464 -7.36 11.34 11.03
C VAL A 464 -8.35 10.56 11.90
N THR A 465 -8.95 9.50 11.36
CA THR A 465 -9.89 8.65 12.09
C THR A 465 -9.22 8.01 13.31
N ILE A 466 -8.04 7.43 13.14
CA ILE A 466 -7.26 6.81 14.21
C ILE A 466 -6.93 7.83 15.30
N THR A 467 -6.55 9.05 14.93
CA THR A 467 -6.20 10.11 15.90
C THR A 467 -7.43 10.63 16.65
N LEU A 468 -8.57 10.80 15.99
CA LEU A 468 -9.83 11.21 16.63
C LEU A 468 -10.30 10.20 17.67
N LEU A 469 -9.90 8.95 17.54
CA LEU A 469 -10.23 7.87 18.46
C LEU A 469 -9.23 7.72 19.61
N GLY A 470 -8.32 8.69 19.79
CA GLY A 470 -7.46 8.81 20.97
C GLY A 470 -6.10 8.13 20.88
N PHE A 471 -5.68 7.70 19.68
CA PHE A 471 -4.35 7.11 19.50
C PHE A 471 -3.25 8.18 19.46
N PRO A 472 -2.01 7.87 19.85
CA PRO A 472 -0.93 8.85 20.04
C PRO A 472 -0.32 9.41 18.75
N VAL A 473 -0.99 9.22 17.61
CA VAL A 473 -0.56 9.79 16.33
C VAL A 473 -1.27 11.12 16.11
N SER A 474 -0.54 12.18 15.78
CA SER A 474 -1.11 13.51 15.63
C SER A 474 -1.91 13.64 14.33
N ILE A 475 -3.17 14.09 14.47
CA ILE A 475 -4.03 14.48 13.31
C ILE A 475 -3.31 15.47 12.39
N TRP A 476 -2.53 16.36 12.98
CA TRP A 476 -1.77 17.38 12.28
C TRP A 476 -0.70 16.80 11.36
N PHE A 477 -0.12 15.65 11.72
CA PHE A 477 0.83 14.93 10.88
C PHE A 477 0.19 14.56 9.54
N PHE A 478 -0.98 13.91 9.55
CA PHE A 478 -1.66 13.48 8.33
C PHE A 478 -2.14 14.66 7.48
N LEU A 479 -2.65 15.70 8.14
CA LEU A 479 -3.11 16.91 7.45
C LEU A 479 -1.95 17.65 6.80
N THR A 480 -0.77 17.70 7.45
CA THR A 480 0.44 18.28 6.87
C THR A 480 0.91 17.50 5.65
N MET A 481 0.96 16.16 5.74
CA MET A 481 1.39 15.32 4.62
C MET A 481 0.49 15.50 3.41
N LEU A 482 -0.83 15.51 3.62
CA LEU A 482 -1.79 15.77 2.56
C LEU A 482 -1.60 17.14 1.91
N SER A 483 -1.40 18.17 2.72
CA SER A 483 -1.22 19.53 2.26
C SER A 483 0.06 19.71 1.43
N LEU A 484 1.17 19.09 1.89
CA LEU A 484 2.44 19.09 1.16
C LEU A 484 2.33 18.37 -0.18
N TRP A 485 1.65 17.23 -0.23
CA TRP A 485 1.42 16.50 -1.47
C TRP A 485 0.75 17.38 -2.53
N PHE A 486 -0.32 18.03 -2.13
CA PHE A 486 -1.10 18.80 -3.07
C PHE A 486 -0.51 20.18 -3.38
N GLY A 487 0.15 20.81 -2.41
CA GLY A 487 0.91 22.05 -2.62
C GLY A 487 2.05 21.87 -3.64
N THR A 488 2.82 20.78 -3.50
CA THR A 488 3.89 20.46 -4.45
C THR A 488 3.33 20.04 -5.82
N SER A 489 2.19 19.36 -5.89
CA SER A 489 1.53 19.03 -7.15
C SER A 489 1.24 20.26 -8.00
N PHE A 490 0.85 21.36 -7.37
CA PHE A 490 0.56 22.60 -8.06
C PHE A 490 1.81 23.30 -8.58
N LEU A 491 2.80 23.49 -7.74
CA LEU A 491 4.06 24.13 -8.13
C LEU A 491 4.66 23.44 -9.35
N LEU A 492 4.69 22.10 -9.32
CA LEU A 492 5.27 21.31 -10.41
C LEU A 492 4.42 21.31 -11.68
N SER A 493 3.10 21.42 -11.57
CA SER A 493 2.25 21.50 -12.77
C SER A 493 2.48 22.79 -13.58
N ARG A 494 2.93 23.86 -12.95
CA ARG A 494 3.26 25.14 -13.63
C ARG A 494 4.69 25.21 -14.13
N THR A 495 5.67 24.71 -13.38
CA THR A 495 7.07 24.73 -13.82
C THR A 495 7.30 23.87 -15.06
N ILE A 496 6.65 22.70 -15.14
CA ILE A 496 6.74 21.85 -16.34
C ILE A 496 6.12 22.53 -17.57
N PHE A 497 5.10 23.38 -17.40
CA PHE A 497 4.51 24.14 -18.51
C PHE A 497 5.42 25.26 -19.05
N LEU A 498 6.31 25.80 -18.23
CA LEU A 498 7.28 26.84 -18.65
C LEU A 498 8.46 26.26 -19.45
N PHE A 499 8.74 24.96 -19.34
CA PHE A 499 9.79 24.26 -20.09
C PHE A 499 9.29 23.62 -21.40
N HIS A 500 8.00 23.74 -21.72
CA HIS A 500 7.38 23.23 -22.96
C HIS A 500 7.06 24.33 -23.99
N ARG A 501 7.53 25.57 -23.78
CA ARG A 501 7.53 26.64 -24.80
C ARG A 501 8.88 26.81 -25.46
#